data_443787d1303af1bb4346969de1b38e78
#
_entry.id   443787d1303af1bb4346969de1b38e78
#
_cell.length_a   1.000
_cell.length_b   1.000
_cell.length_c   1.000
_cell.angle_alpha   90.00
_cell.angle_beta   90.00
_cell.angle_gamma   90.00
#
_symmetry.space_group_name_H-M   'P 1'
#
loop_
_entity.id
_entity.type
_entity.pdbx_description
1 polymer ?
#
loop_
_entity_poly.entity_id
_entity_poly.type
_entity_poly.pdbx_seq_one_letter_code
_entity_poly.pdbx_strand_id
1 'polypeptide(L)'
;TQVCSACHGMQYVPLRTLSAEDGPGMPEDQVRAYAEQFFEVYDDELEDFRPARPTDHFPANTAAGAPDLSMMAKARAGFHGPFCLGINQFFKGMGGPEYIASLLAGYTGEEKEEAGVILYENKAFPGGWISMGPPLYGDDVEYSDGTEATIEQQSQDVAAFLMWAAEPKLMARKQAGFVGV
;
A
#
# COMPACT_ATOMS: atom_id res chain seq x y z
N THR A 1 0.73 3.63 -8.39
CA THR A 1 -0.57 2.96 -8.61
C THR A 1 -0.59 2.06 -9.84
N GLN A 2 -0.04 2.48 -10.97
CA GLN A 2 -0.10 1.69 -12.21
C GLN A 2 0.58 0.30 -12.10
N VAL A 3 1.69 0.21 -11.40
CA VAL A 3 2.44 -1.06 -11.24
C VAL A 3 1.69 -2.01 -10.31
N CYS A 4 1.37 -1.56 -9.09
CA CYS A 4 0.76 -2.42 -8.06
C CYS A 4 -0.68 -2.83 -8.41
N SER A 5 -1.45 -1.94 -9.04
CA SER A 5 -2.85 -2.18 -9.38
C SER A 5 -3.06 -3.26 -10.44
N ALA A 6 -2.01 -3.64 -11.18
CA ALA A 6 -2.07 -4.77 -12.10
C ALA A 6 -2.40 -6.10 -11.40
N CYS A 7 -1.98 -6.25 -10.13
CA CYS A 7 -2.16 -7.48 -9.36
C CYS A 7 -2.94 -7.28 -8.06
N HIS A 8 -2.86 -6.10 -7.45
CA HIS A 8 -3.44 -5.81 -6.13
C HIS A 8 -4.63 -4.87 -6.21
N GLY A 9 -5.66 -5.12 -5.42
CA GLY A 9 -6.77 -4.21 -5.16
C GLY A 9 -6.59 -3.39 -3.88
N MET A 10 -7.46 -2.40 -3.68
CA MET A 10 -7.59 -1.60 -2.46
C MET A 10 -9.08 -1.34 -2.14
N GLN A 11 -9.89 -2.37 -2.18
CA GLN A 11 -11.36 -2.29 -2.16
C GLN A 11 -11.97 -1.66 -0.91
N TYR A 12 -11.21 -1.53 0.18
CA TYR A 12 -11.70 -0.93 1.43
C TYR A 12 -11.31 0.54 1.59
N VAL A 13 -10.63 1.13 0.60
CA VAL A 13 -10.21 2.53 0.61
C VAL A 13 -11.11 3.35 -0.31
N PRO A 14 -11.92 4.30 0.19
CA PRO A 14 -12.70 5.21 -0.65
C PRO A 14 -11.79 6.20 -1.39
N LEU A 15 -12.09 6.47 -2.67
CA LEU A 15 -11.30 7.39 -3.50
C LEU A 15 -11.22 8.79 -2.89
N ARG A 16 -12.30 9.28 -2.25
CA ARG A 16 -12.32 10.60 -1.59
C ARG A 16 -11.27 10.78 -0.51
N THR A 17 -10.75 9.69 0.07
CA THR A 17 -9.73 9.79 1.12
C THR A 17 -8.39 10.31 0.59
N LEU A 18 -8.18 10.29 -0.73
CA LEU A 18 -7.01 10.89 -1.36
C LEU A 18 -6.93 12.42 -1.15
N SER A 19 -8.07 13.09 -0.87
CA SER A 19 -8.10 14.52 -0.56
C SER A 19 -7.95 14.85 0.93
N ALA A 20 -7.78 13.83 1.80
CA ALA A 20 -7.61 14.05 3.22
C ALA A 20 -6.30 14.81 3.51
N GLU A 21 -6.36 15.81 4.42
CA GLU A 21 -5.19 16.60 4.86
C GLU A 21 -4.10 15.71 5.50
N ASP A 22 -4.52 14.66 6.21
CA ASP A 22 -3.62 13.68 6.85
C ASP A 22 -3.10 12.60 5.87
N GLY A 23 -3.38 12.73 4.57
CA GLY A 23 -3.07 11.77 3.53
C GLY A 23 -2.35 12.40 2.33
N PRO A 24 -2.60 11.89 1.11
CA PRO A 24 -1.99 12.42 -0.10
C PRO A 24 -2.32 13.89 -0.39
N GLY A 25 -3.40 14.44 0.20
CA GLY A 25 -3.74 15.85 0.09
C GLY A 25 -4.08 16.31 -1.33
N MET A 26 -4.55 15.41 -2.19
CA MET A 26 -4.89 15.78 -3.57
C MET A 26 -6.09 16.74 -3.58
N PRO A 27 -6.09 17.78 -4.41
CA PRO A 27 -7.27 18.61 -4.63
C PRO A 27 -8.50 17.78 -5.02
N GLU A 28 -9.69 18.14 -4.50
CA GLU A 28 -10.91 17.36 -4.72
C GLU A 28 -11.29 17.22 -6.21
N ASP A 29 -11.02 18.25 -7.01
CA ASP A 29 -11.23 18.24 -8.46
C ASP A 29 -10.30 17.23 -9.15
N GLN A 30 -9.06 17.13 -8.69
CA GLN A 30 -8.13 16.11 -9.19
C GLN A 30 -8.54 14.69 -8.78
N VAL A 31 -9.01 14.50 -7.55
CA VAL A 31 -9.54 13.18 -7.12
C VAL A 31 -10.74 12.78 -7.96
N ARG A 32 -11.62 13.73 -8.30
CA ARG A 32 -12.77 13.47 -9.18
C ARG A 32 -12.31 13.08 -10.58
N ALA A 33 -11.43 13.87 -11.19
CA ALA A 33 -10.90 13.57 -12.51
C ALA A 33 -10.15 12.23 -12.55
N TYR A 34 -9.39 11.93 -11.51
CA TYR A 34 -8.70 10.64 -11.37
C TYR A 34 -9.68 9.47 -11.28
N ALA A 35 -10.73 9.60 -10.47
CA ALA A 35 -11.76 8.58 -10.33
C ALA A 35 -12.46 8.31 -11.67
N GLU A 36 -12.92 9.36 -12.34
CA GLU A 36 -13.63 9.27 -13.62
C GLU A 36 -12.80 8.70 -14.76
N GLN A 37 -11.50 9.01 -14.76
CA GLN A 37 -10.60 8.63 -15.86
C GLN A 37 -10.07 7.19 -15.73
N PHE A 38 -9.86 6.71 -14.50
CA PHE A 38 -9.11 5.47 -14.29
C PHE A 38 -9.96 4.30 -13.76
N PHE A 39 -11.18 4.58 -13.30
CA PHE A 39 -12.00 3.52 -12.70
C PHE A 39 -13.42 3.54 -13.21
N GLU A 40 -13.99 2.35 -13.35
CA GLU A 40 -15.40 2.13 -13.64
C GLU A 40 -16.01 1.28 -12.53
N VAL A 41 -17.26 1.57 -12.19
CA VAL A 41 -18.04 0.86 -11.16
C VAL A 41 -19.37 0.42 -11.76
N TYR A 42 -19.73 -0.83 -11.54
CA TYR A 42 -21.05 -1.31 -11.91
C TYR A 42 -22.12 -0.63 -11.07
N ASP A 43 -23.12 -0.06 -11.70
CA ASP A 43 -24.22 0.64 -11.07
C ASP A 43 -25.50 -0.21 -11.25
N ASP A 44 -26.02 -0.72 -10.13
CA ASP A 44 -27.20 -1.61 -10.14
C ASP A 44 -28.49 -0.92 -10.64
N GLU A 45 -28.57 0.42 -10.53
CA GLU A 45 -29.73 1.18 -10.99
C GLU A 45 -29.70 1.39 -12.51
N LEU A 46 -28.49 1.54 -13.07
CA LEU A 46 -28.28 1.70 -14.51
C LEU A 46 -28.16 0.35 -15.23
N GLU A 47 -27.94 -0.73 -14.49
CA GLU A 47 -27.60 -2.06 -15.01
C GLU A 47 -26.37 -2.01 -15.97
N ASP A 48 -25.44 -1.07 -15.74
CA ASP A 48 -24.28 -0.83 -16.60
C ASP A 48 -23.09 -0.24 -15.80
N PHE A 49 -21.92 -0.21 -16.42
CA PHE A 49 -20.75 0.43 -15.86
C PHE A 49 -20.81 1.94 -16.03
N ARG A 50 -20.45 2.65 -14.99
CA ARG A 50 -20.27 4.11 -15.01
C ARG A 50 -18.87 4.50 -14.52
N PRO A 51 -18.38 5.69 -14.91
CA PRO A 51 -17.18 6.25 -14.32
C PRO A 51 -17.30 6.34 -12.79
N ALA A 52 -16.20 6.02 -12.10
CA ALA A 52 -16.17 6.07 -10.65
C ALA A 52 -16.28 7.52 -10.13
N ARG A 53 -16.84 7.66 -8.94
CA ARG A 53 -16.99 8.93 -8.22
C ARG A 53 -16.05 8.92 -6.99
N PRO A 54 -15.73 10.07 -6.40
CA PRO A 54 -14.93 10.12 -5.16
C PRO A 54 -15.52 9.31 -3.99
N THR A 55 -16.83 9.08 -3.99
CA THR A 55 -17.52 8.26 -2.98
C THR A 55 -17.33 6.75 -3.16
N ASP A 56 -16.94 6.33 -4.34
CA ASP A 56 -16.68 4.92 -4.64
C ASP A 56 -15.31 4.51 -4.05
N HIS A 57 -15.08 3.21 -3.99
CA HIS A 57 -13.83 2.65 -3.51
C HIS A 57 -12.88 2.32 -4.68
N PHE A 58 -11.62 2.17 -4.37
CA PHE A 58 -10.70 1.53 -5.30
C PHE A 58 -11.19 0.12 -5.67
N PRO A 59 -10.92 -0.36 -6.88
CA PRO A 59 -11.37 -1.68 -7.29
C PRO A 59 -10.71 -2.80 -6.48
N ALA A 60 -11.45 -3.90 -6.33
CA ALA A 60 -10.87 -5.17 -5.96
C ALA A 60 -10.05 -5.74 -7.13
N ASN A 61 -8.94 -6.40 -6.83
CA ASN A 61 -8.20 -7.17 -7.81
C ASN A 61 -7.72 -8.48 -7.17
N THR A 62 -8.17 -9.61 -7.72
CA THR A 62 -7.81 -10.94 -7.24
C THR A 62 -7.16 -11.79 -8.33
N ALA A 63 -6.86 -11.20 -9.49
CA ALA A 63 -6.46 -11.91 -10.69
C ALA A 63 -5.17 -12.74 -10.52
N ALA A 64 -4.21 -12.25 -9.75
CA ALA A 64 -2.94 -12.94 -9.52
C ALA A 64 -2.88 -13.67 -8.15
N GLY A 65 -4.00 -13.82 -7.44
CA GLY A 65 -3.99 -14.31 -6.06
C GLY A 65 -3.24 -13.39 -5.09
N ALA A 66 -2.95 -12.15 -5.52
CA ALA A 66 -2.27 -11.16 -4.72
C ALA A 66 -3.20 -10.62 -3.63
N PRO A 67 -2.70 -10.32 -2.42
CA PRO A 67 -3.52 -9.80 -1.34
C PRO A 67 -3.98 -8.36 -1.62
N ASP A 68 -5.17 -8.00 -1.12
CA ASP A 68 -5.65 -6.61 -1.11
C ASP A 68 -4.75 -5.75 -0.22
N LEU A 69 -4.40 -4.54 -0.69
CA LEU A 69 -3.43 -3.66 -0.02
C LEU A 69 -4.05 -2.73 1.01
N SER A 70 -5.39 -2.61 1.08
CA SER A 70 -6.07 -1.64 1.95
C SER A 70 -5.62 -1.69 3.41
N MET A 71 -5.37 -2.90 3.94
CA MET A 71 -4.99 -3.11 5.34
C MET A 71 -3.59 -3.72 5.49
N MET A 72 -2.79 -3.77 4.41
CA MET A 72 -1.55 -4.54 4.38
C MET A 72 -0.55 -4.11 5.45
N ALA A 73 -0.36 -2.81 5.66
CA ALA A 73 0.58 -2.31 6.66
C ALA A 73 0.20 -2.72 8.09
N LYS A 74 -1.10 -2.85 8.39
CA LYS A 74 -1.58 -3.35 9.69
C LYS A 74 -1.62 -4.88 9.76
N ALA A 75 -1.90 -5.55 8.64
CA ALA A 75 -1.89 -7.01 8.58
C ALA A 75 -0.49 -7.60 8.74
N ARG A 76 0.55 -6.83 8.49
CA ARG A 76 1.96 -7.22 8.70
C ARG A 76 2.55 -6.66 9.99
N ALA A 77 1.82 -5.80 10.72
CA ALA A 77 2.20 -5.38 12.06
C ALA A 77 2.10 -6.57 13.01
N GLY A 78 3.17 -6.87 13.73
CA GLY A 78 3.20 -7.95 14.72
C GLY A 78 3.38 -7.41 16.12
N PHE A 79 2.78 -8.08 17.11
CA PHE A 79 3.11 -7.88 18.50
C PHE A 79 4.46 -8.52 18.78
N HIS A 80 5.54 -7.75 18.65
CA HIS A 80 6.89 -8.21 18.92
C HIS A 80 7.37 -7.69 20.29
N GLY A 81 8.07 -8.52 21.01
CA GLY A 81 8.64 -8.20 22.31
C GLY A 81 8.55 -9.35 23.28
N PRO A 82 9.15 -9.23 24.47
CA PRO A 82 9.06 -10.24 25.50
C PRO A 82 7.59 -10.58 25.80
N PHE A 83 7.26 -11.86 25.80
CA PHE A 83 5.93 -12.38 26.12
C PHE A 83 4.79 -11.88 25.16
N CYS A 84 5.11 -11.47 23.94
CA CYS A 84 4.13 -10.92 22.97
C CYS A 84 3.37 -9.68 23.48
N LEU A 85 3.94 -8.91 24.38
CA LEU A 85 3.30 -7.73 25.00
C LEU A 85 3.32 -6.48 24.11
N GLY A 86 3.88 -6.54 22.92
CA GLY A 86 3.92 -5.41 22.00
C GLY A 86 4.81 -4.24 22.45
N ILE A 87 5.63 -4.42 23.48
CA ILE A 87 6.51 -3.36 24.04
C ILE A 87 7.44 -2.78 22.97
N ASN A 88 7.88 -3.60 22.00
CA ASN A 88 8.73 -3.14 20.91
C ASN A 88 8.03 -2.09 20.02
N GLN A 89 6.71 -2.08 19.95
CA GLN A 89 5.98 -1.09 19.14
C GLN A 89 6.10 0.34 19.68
N PHE A 90 6.33 0.50 20.99
CA PHE A 90 6.57 1.81 21.59
C PHE A 90 7.93 2.40 21.20
N PHE A 91 8.92 1.56 20.93
CA PHE A 91 10.29 1.99 20.68
C PHE A 91 10.75 1.80 19.25
N LYS A 92 10.15 0.86 18.50
CA LYS A 92 10.61 0.45 17.17
C LYS A 92 9.55 0.60 16.06
N GLY A 93 8.37 1.20 16.36
CA GLY A 93 7.28 1.31 15.40
C GLY A 93 6.43 0.04 15.30
N MET A 94 5.47 0.06 14.38
CA MET A 94 4.46 -1.01 14.23
C MET A 94 4.99 -2.26 13.52
N GLY A 95 6.08 -2.17 12.80
CA GLY A 95 6.73 -3.26 12.07
C GLY A 95 6.14 -3.52 10.67
N GLY A 96 4.91 -3.14 10.40
CA GLY A 96 4.24 -3.38 9.12
C GLY A 96 4.80 -2.53 7.97
N PRO A 97 4.85 -1.21 8.09
CA PRO A 97 5.46 -0.35 7.08
C PRO A 97 6.94 -0.66 6.83
N GLU A 98 7.68 -0.91 7.91
CA GLU A 98 9.10 -1.27 7.84
C GLU A 98 9.32 -2.60 7.11
N TYR A 99 8.43 -3.57 7.33
CA TYR A 99 8.45 -4.83 6.58
C TYR A 99 8.15 -4.61 5.10
N ILE A 100 7.15 -3.78 4.76
CA ILE A 100 6.80 -3.48 3.36
C ILE A 100 7.98 -2.81 2.65
N ALA A 101 8.60 -1.78 3.25
CA ALA A 101 9.76 -1.12 2.68
C ALA A 101 10.92 -2.09 2.49
N SER A 102 11.21 -2.92 3.50
CA SER A 102 12.27 -3.93 3.42
C SER A 102 11.99 -5.00 2.36
N LEU A 103 10.71 -5.39 2.19
CA LEU A 103 10.30 -6.35 1.16
C LEU A 103 10.54 -5.78 -0.25
N LEU A 104 10.08 -4.55 -0.49
CA LEU A 104 10.19 -3.92 -1.80
C LEU A 104 11.66 -3.67 -2.22
N ALA A 105 12.52 -3.32 -1.27
CA ALA A 105 13.96 -3.11 -1.49
C ALA A 105 14.80 -4.39 -1.35
N GLY A 106 14.21 -5.50 -0.91
CA GLY A 106 14.94 -6.71 -0.50
C GLY A 106 15.25 -7.71 -1.61
N TYR A 107 14.87 -7.45 -2.86
CA TYR A 107 15.16 -8.34 -3.98
C TYR A 107 16.65 -8.38 -4.30
N THR A 108 17.15 -9.58 -4.60
CA THR A 108 18.59 -9.81 -4.93
C THR A 108 18.85 -9.93 -6.42
N GLY A 109 17.81 -10.13 -7.22
CA GLY A 109 17.90 -10.40 -8.65
C GLY A 109 17.99 -11.90 -8.98
N GLU A 110 18.08 -12.77 -7.98
CA GLU A 110 18.07 -14.22 -8.19
C GLU A 110 16.64 -14.73 -8.33
N GLU A 111 16.46 -15.70 -9.24
CA GLU A 111 15.18 -16.34 -9.48
C GLU A 111 15.33 -17.88 -9.59
N LYS A 112 14.28 -18.59 -9.25
CA LYS A 112 14.18 -20.04 -9.44
C LYS A 112 12.75 -20.42 -9.86
N GLU A 113 12.65 -21.56 -10.54
CA GLU A 113 11.35 -22.16 -10.82
C GLU A 113 11.09 -23.32 -9.85
N GLU A 114 9.91 -23.33 -9.23
CA GLU A 114 9.48 -24.39 -8.34
C GLU A 114 7.99 -24.68 -8.56
N ALA A 115 7.68 -25.95 -8.89
CA ALA A 115 6.31 -26.40 -9.19
C ALA A 115 5.60 -25.57 -10.29
N GLY A 116 6.33 -25.09 -11.30
CA GLY A 116 5.78 -24.30 -12.41
C GLY A 116 5.53 -22.82 -12.06
N VAL A 117 6.05 -22.36 -10.92
CA VAL A 117 5.96 -20.96 -10.49
C VAL A 117 7.37 -20.38 -10.40
N ILE A 118 7.56 -19.19 -10.98
CA ILE A 118 8.80 -18.44 -10.81
C ILE A 118 8.78 -17.78 -9.44
N LEU A 119 9.84 -18.00 -8.68
CA LEU A 119 10.06 -17.41 -7.37
C LEU A 119 11.30 -16.51 -7.42
N TYR A 120 11.22 -15.36 -6.78
CA TYR A 120 12.29 -14.37 -6.71
C TYR A 120 12.88 -14.36 -5.31
N GLU A 121 14.21 -14.33 -5.22
CA GLU A 121 14.88 -14.25 -3.92
C GLU A 121 14.66 -12.89 -3.29
N ASN A 122 14.27 -12.89 -2.00
CA ASN A 122 14.02 -11.67 -1.25
C ASN A 122 14.47 -11.83 0.20
N LYS A 123 15.38 -10.95 0.65
CA LYS A 123 15.99 -10.99 1.98
C LYS A 123 15.02 -10.77 3.13
N ALA A 124 13.91 -10.07 2.88
CA ALA A 124 12.93 -9.73 3.91
C ALA A 124 11.76 -10.71 3.97
N PHE A 125 11.52 -11.48 2.91
CA PHE A 125 10.41 -12.42 2.86
C PHE A 125 10.70 -13.69 3.67
N PRO A 126 9.78 -14.16 4.52
CA PRO A 126 9.93 -15.42 5.25
C PRO A 126 10.19 -16.60 4.30
N GLY A 127 11.26 -17.32 4.52
CA GLY A 127 11.69 -18.41 3.62
C GLY A 127 12.55 -17.96 2.44
N GLY A 128 12.76 -16.64 2.25
CA GLY A 128 13.70 -16.08 1.28
C GLY A 128 13.20 -16.06 -0.18
N TRP A 129 12.04 -16.64 -0.51
CA TRP A 129 11.53 -16.75 -1.88
C TRP A 129 10.07 -16.35 -1.97
N ILE A 130 9.75 -15.43 -2.89
CA ILE A 130 8.42 -14.87 -3.09
C ILE A 130 8.00 -14.97 -4.57
N SER A 131 6.72 -15.25 -4.82
CA SER A 131 6.18 -15.30 -6.19
C SER A 131 5.90 -13.93 -6.81
N MET A 132 5.87 -12.85 -6.02
CA MET A 132 5.77 -11.49 -6.52
C MET A 132 7.11 -11.07 -7.13
N GLY A 133 7.12 -10.74 -8.43
CA GLY A 133 8.30 -10.17 -9.08
C GLY A 133 8.66 -8.80 -8.51
N PRO A 134 9.94 -8.34 -8.66
CA PRO A 134 10.36 -7.03 -8.20
C PRO A 134 9.54 -5.93 -8.89
N PRO A 135 8.77 -5.11 -8.13
CA PRO A 135 7.86 -4.12 -8.73
C PRO A 135 8.52 -2.74 -8.95
N LEU A 136 9.70 -2.51 -8.38
CA LEU A 136 10.41 -1.24 -8.44
C LEU A 136 11.76 -1.42 -9.12
N TYR A 137 12.08 -0.52 -10.05
CA TYR A 137 13.32 -0.57 -10.82
C TYR A 137 14.25 0.61 -10.53
N GLY A 138 13.77 1.64 -9.80
CA GLY A 138 14.45 2.91 -9.61
C GLY A 138 14.42 3.77 -10.86
N ASP A 139 14.53 5.09 -10.70
CA ASP A 139 14.61 6.09 -11.77
C ASP A 139 13.44 6.10 -12.78
N ASP A 140 12.33 5.43 -12.44
CA ASP A 140 11.12 5.32 -13.25
C ASP A 140 10.03 6.34 -12.90
N VAL A 141 10.28 7.15 -11.88
CA VAL A 141 9.42 8.28 -11.45
C VAL A 141 10.27 9.54 -11.27
N GLU A 142 9.68 10.71 -11.49
CA GLU A 142 10.31 11.99 -11.26
C GLU A 142 9.58 12.71 -10.11
N TYR A 143 10.34 13.03 -9.05
CA TYR A 143 9.82 13.82 -7.93
C TYR A 143 9.92 15.31 -8.24
N SER A 144 8.84 16.04 -8.04
CA SER A 144 8.75 17.49 -8.33
C SER A 144 9.67 18.36 -7.46
N ASP A 145 10.14 17.83 -6.33
CA ASP A 145 11.06 18.48 -5.40
C ASP A 145 12.55 18.15 -5.65
N GLY A 146 12.82 17.32 -6.67
CA GLY A 146 14.17 16.89 -7.03
C GLY A 146 14.72 15.75 -6.17
N THR A 147 13.89 15.08 -5.37
CA THR A 147 14.28 13.88 -4.64
C THR A 147 14.69 12.78 -5.63
N GLU A 148 15.78 12.08 -5.38
CA GLU A 148 16.24 10.98 -6.21
C GLU A 148 15.30 9.77 -6.07
N ALA A 149 14.84 9.22 -7.21
CA ALA A 149 13.88 8.12 -7.26
C ALA A 149 14.55 6.75 -7.09
N THR A 150 15.31 6.57 -6.01
CA THR A 150 15.92 5.28 -5.69
C THR A 150 14.88 4.24 -5.28
N ILE A 151 15.20 2.96 -5.40
CA ILE A 151 14.33 1.86 -4.95
C ILE A 151 14.00 2.02 -3.46
N GLU A 152 14.98 2.41 -2.66
CA GLU A 152 14.82 2.66 -1.22
C GLU A 152 13.82 3.77 -0.95
N GLN A 153 13.92 4.90 -1.65
CA GLN A 153 13.00 6.03 -1.51
C GLN A 153 11.58 5.63 -1.93
N GLN A 154 11.43 5.05 -3.10
CA GLN A 154 10.14 4.56 -3.58
C GLN A 154 9.51 3.53 -2.63
N SER A 155 10.32 2.63 -2.08
CA SER A 155 9.86 1.62 -1.11
C SER A 155 9.32 2.25 0.18
N GLN A 156 9.97 3.31 0.67
CA GLN A 156 9.52 4.07 1.85
C GLN A 156 8.22 4.81 1.57
N ASP A 157 8.09 5.45 0.40
CA ASP A 157 6.88 6.17 0.01
C ASP A 157 5.68 5.25 -0.15
N VAL A 158 5.88 4.07 -0.77
CA VAL A 158 4.83 3.05 -0.85
C VAL A 158 4.44 2.55 0.53
N ALA A 159 5.40 2.28 1.41
CA ALA A 159 5.12 1.84 2.78
C ALA A 159 4.36 2.91 3.58
N ALA A 160 4.71 4.18 3.43
CA ALA A 160 4.02 5.31 4.06
C ALA A 160 2.58 5.44 3.53
N PHE A 161 2.39 5.34 2.22
CA PHE A 161 1.07 5.35 1.59
C PHE A 161 0.20 4.19 2.08
N LEU A 162 0.72 2.97 2.14
CA LEU A 162 -0.03 1.81 2.63
C LEU A 162 -0.34 1.88 4.13
N MET A 163 0.53 2.53 4.92
CA MET A 163 0.23 2.79 6.33
C MET A 163 -0.91 3.80 6.47
N TRP A 164 -0.88 4.88 5.69
CA TRP A 164 -2.00 5.83 5.64
C TRP A 164 -3.29 5.15 5.17
N ALA A 165 -3.25 4.36 4.10
CA ALA A 165 -4.42 3.64 3.59
C ALA A 165 -5.05 2.72 4.64
N ALA A 166 -4.21 2.02 5.43
CA ALA A 166 -4.67 1.11 6.49
C ALA A 166 -5.22 1.84 7.72
N GLU A 167 -4.82 3.08 7.97
CA GLU A 167 -5.28 3.87 9.12
C GLU A 167 -5.25 5.39 8.80
N PRO A 168 -6.18 5.90 7.95
CA PRO A 168 -6.17 7.31 7.53
C PRO A 168 -6.42 8.29 8.68
N LYS A 169 -6.97 7.85 9.80
CA LYS A 169 -7.21 8.67 11.00
C LYS A 169 -6.18 8.43 12.14
N LEU A 170 -5.00 7.92 11.80
CA LEU A 170 -3.97 7.58 12.79
C LEU A 170 -3.59 8.79 13.67
N MET A 171 -3.38 9.96 13.07
CA MET A 171 -2.99 11.17 13.79
C MET A 171 -4.09 11.67 14.71
N ALA A 172 -5.33 11.72 14.24
CA ALA A 172 -6.50 12.09 15.06
C ALA A 172 -6.69 11.12 16.24
N ARG A 173 -6.53 9.81 16.01
CA ARG A 173 -6.60 8.79 17.06
C ARG A 173 -5.51 8.97 18.11
N LYS A 174 -4.26 9.22 17.68
CA LYS A 174 -3.14 9.47 18.61
C LYS A 174 -3.35 10.73 19.43
N GLN A 175 -3.82 11.82 18.80
CA GLN A 175 -4.16 13.06 19.50
C GLN A 175 -5.27 12.84 20.54
N ALA A 176 -6.37 12.18 20.17
CA ALA A 176 -7.46 11.87 21.11
C ALA A 176 -6.98 11.00 22.28
N GLY A 177 -6.12 10.02 22.01
CA GLY A 177 -5.52 9.20 23.06
C GLY A 177 -4.61 9.97 24.00
N PHE A 178 -3.83 10.93 23.48
CA PHE A 178 -2.94 11.75 24.29
C PHE A 178 -3.70 12.76 25.18
N VAL A 179 -4.82 13.31 24.69
CA VAL A 179 -5.66 14.25 25.45
C VAL A 179 -6.54 13.54 26.48
N GLY A 180 -6.88 12.26 26.23
CA GLY A 180 -7.75 11.44 27.08
C GLY A 180 -7.06 10.72 28.25
N VAL A 181 -5.73 10.89 28.38
CA VAL A 181 -4.91 10.35 29.48
C VAL A 181 -4.47 11.51 30.39
#